data_d91a1555eb2d8cb02e2fc287108a46bd
#
_entry.id   d91a1555eb2d8cb02e2fc287108a46bd
#
_cell.length_a   1.000
_cell.length_b   1.000
_cell.length_c   1.000
_cell.angle_alpha   90.00
_cell.angle_beta   90.00
_cell.angle_gamma   90.00
#
_symmetry.space_group_name_H-M   'P 1'
#
loop_
_entity.id
_entity.type
_entity.pdbx_description
1 polymer ?
#
loop_
_entity_poly.entity_id
_entity_poly.type
_entity_poly.pdbx_seq_one_letter_code
_entity_poly.pdbx_strand_id
1 'polypeptide(L)'
;MNINERIQQIVSKCFNGNVSAFARAIGVPQPTLKDIVGGKLNKPSYSVLEKIVNAESLNISSDWLLSEKGEMLKDDTEIPHMEVLSVGIPHIESVEAYCGPGQGFDVAVMRKECPMYNIPGMEGADFTIKAKGRSMINREYPDRSVKEGDYIGCVKCRSGVIRFGEVYALATSEGIMVKIVQESDREGYVLLESFNKEEGFKPFHYPIVDIHDMALVVAVASINRWA
;
A
#
# COMPACT_ATOMS: atom_id res chain seq x y z
N MET A 1 -7.06 8.62 37.71
CA MET A 1 -8.35 8.79 36.97
C MET A 1 -8.88 7.39 36.62
N ASN A 2 -10.18 7.11 36.84
CA ASN A 2 -10.71 5.79 36.47
C ASN A 2 -10.94 5.66 34.94
N ILE A 3 -11.16 4.43 34.46
CA ILE A 3 -11.28 4.17 33.01
C ILE A 3 -12.47 4.88 32.36
N ASN A 4 -13.60 5.03 33.13
CA ASN A 4 -14.78 5.75 32.62
C ASN A 4 -14.52 7.25 32.45
N GLU A 5 -13.77 7.86 33.39
CA GLU A 5 -13.36 9.25 33.32
C GLU A 5 -12.44 9.51 32.12
N ARG A 6 -11.55 8.55 31.84
CA ARG A 6 -10.70 8.62 30.63
C ARG A 6 -11.52 8.55 29.35
N ILE A 7 -12.51 7.64 29.28
CA ILE A 7 -13.43 7.60 28.13
C ILE A 7 -14.24 8.89 28.01
N GLN A 8 -14.71 9.45 29.14
CA GLN A 8 -15.39 10.74 29.14
C GLN A 8 -14.50 11.89 28.66
N GLN A 9 -13.21 11.85 29.00
CA GLN A 9 -12.24 12.84 28.52
C GLN A 9 -12.03 12.73 27.00
N ILE A 10 -11.99 11.52 26.42
CA ILE A 10 -11.96 11.33 24.95
C ILE A 10 -13.20 11.97 24.32
N VAL A 11 -14.40 11.67 24.86
CA VAL A 11 -15.65 12.24 24.33
C VAL A 11 -15.64 13.77 24.42
N SER A 12 -15.16 14.32 25.52
CA SER A 12 -15.11 15.77 25.72
C SER A 12 -14.12 16.45 24.79
N LYS A 13 -12.89 15.93 24.68
CA LYS A 13 -11.81 16.57 23.90
C LYS A 13 -11.93 16.32 22.40
N CYS A 14 -12.26 15.08 21.99
CA CYS A 14 -12.25 14.72 20.56
C CYS A 14 -13.62 14.89 19.89
N PHE A 15 -14.71 14.95 20.67
CA PHE A 15 -16.08 15.01 20.12
C PHE A 15 -16.93 16.13 20.74
N ASN A 16 -16.33 17.12 21.42
CA ASN A 16 -17.03 18.22 22.07
C ASN A 16 -18.21 17.75 22.97
N GLY A 17 -18.04 16.62 23.66
CA GLY A 17 -19.08 16.02 24.51
C GLY A 17 -20.14 15.20 23.74
N ASN A 18 -20.05 15.06 22.42
CA ASN A 18 -21.04 14.35 21.62
C ASN A 18 -20.85 12.83 21.66
N VAL A 19 -21.50 12.17 22.63
CA VAL A 19 -21.47 10.71 22.81
C VAL A 19 -21.98 9.95 21.59
N SER A 20 -22.94 10.52 20.85
CA SER A 20 -23.49 9.84 19.64
C SER A 20 -22.50 9.83 18.48
N ALA A 21 -21.72 10.91 18.33
CA ALA A 21 -20.65 10.98 17.32
C ALA A 21 -19.52 10.01 17.67
N PHE A 22 -19.11 9.95 18.93
CA PHE A 22 -18.12 8.99 19.39
C PHE A 22 -18.57 7.53 19.21
N ALA A 23 -19.84 7.23 19.56
CA ALA A 23 -20.43 5.89 19.37
C ALA A 23 -20.32 5.40 17.90
N ARG A 24 -20.61 6.30 16.96
CA ARG A 24 -20.49 6.01 15.51
C ARG A 24 -19.03 5.80 15.10
N ALA A 25 -18.12 6.64 15.60
CA ALA A 25 -16.70 6.57 15.26
C ALA A 25 -16.06 5.23 15.66
N ILE A 26 -16.47 4.65 16.81
CA ILE A 26 -15.91 3.39 17.31
C ILE A 26 -16.80 2.17 17.04
N GLY A 27 -17.95 2.34 16.36
CA GLY A 27 -18.87 1.24 16.04
C GLY A 27 -19.47 0.55 17.29
N VAL A 28 -19.84 1.34 18.32
CA VAL A 28 -20.48 0.85 19.57
C VAL A 28 -21.88 1.48 19.68
N PRO A 29 -22.89 0.71 20.15
CA PRO A 29 -24.23 1.26 20.37
C PRO A 29 -24.20 2.45 21.35
N GLN A 30 -24.87 3.55 20.98
CA GLN A 30 -24.93 4.78 21.79
C GLN A 30 -25.42 4.55 23.24
N PRO A 31 -26.43 3.70 23.51
CA PRO A 31 -26.87 3.44 24.89
C PRO A 31 -25.74 2.91 25.77
N THR A 32 -24.93 1.98 25.24
CA THR A 32 -23.80 1.38 26.01
C THR A 32 -22.78 2.46 26.41
N LEU A 33 -22.46 3.38 25.49
CA LEU A 33 -21.53 4.47 25.76
C LEU A 33 -22.12 5.51 26.74
N LYS A 34 -23.42 5.81 26.64
CA LYS A 34 -24.08 6.68 27.59
C LYS A 34 -24.03 6.12 29.05
N ASP A 35 -24.16 4.81 29.17
CA ASP A 35 -24.09 4.15 30.51
C ASP A 35 -22.66 4.16 31.06
N ILE A 36 -21.64 4.05 30.19
CA ILE A 36 -20.23 4.15 30.58
C ILE A 36 -19.89 5.59 30.98
N VAL A 37 -20.20 6.56 30.12
CA VAL A 37 -19.89 8.00 30.33
C VAL A 37 -20.76 8.58 31.46
N GLY A 38 -21.98 8.13 31.60
CA GLY A 38 -22.91 8.54 32.67
C GLY A 38 -22.68 7.87 34.00
N GLY A 39 -21.69 7.00 34.14
CA GLY A 39 -21.33 6.35 35.40
C GLY A 39 -22.27 5.23 35.87
N LYS A 40 -23.22 4.80 35.03
CA LYS A 40 -24.11 3.67 35.34
C LYS A 40 -23.41 2.31 35.25
N LEU A 41 -22.45 2.17 34.35
CA LEU A 41 -21.58 1.00 34.25
C LEU A 41 -20.23 1.29 34.90
N ASN A 42 -19.87 0.51 35.88
CA ASN A 42 -18.63 0.68 36.64
C ASN A 42 -17.37 0.31 35.83
N LYS A 43 -17.50 -0.55 34.82
CA LYS A 43 -16.37 -0.95 33.97
C LYS A 43 -16.87 -1.17 32.55
N PRO A 44 -16.19 -0.56 31.50
CA PRO A 44 -16.44 -0.90 30.12
C PRO A 44 -16.01 -2.32 29.81
N SER A 45 -16.69 -2.99 28.89
CA SER A 45 -16.28 -4.33 28.45
C SER A 45 -14.96 -4.24 27.62
N TYR A 46 -14.21 -5.34 27.59
CA TYR A 46 -12.99 -5.46 26.79
C TYR A 46 -13.25 -5.08 25.32
N SER A 47 -14.37 -5.53 24.75
CA SER A 47 -14.74 -5.22 23.37
C SER A 47 -14.92 -3.71 23.11
N VAL A 48 -15.40 -2.94 24.09
CA VAL A 48 -15.50 -1.47 23.96
C VAL A 48 -14.12 -0.83 23.98
N LEU A 49 -13.25 -1.27 24.89
CA LEU A 49 -11.87 -0.76 24.98
C LEU A 49 -11.07 -1.08 23.71
N GLU A 50 -11.18 -2.31 23.20
CA GLU A 50 -10.56 -2.73 21.95
C GLU A 50 -10.99 -1.85 20.78
N LYS A 51 -12.29 -1.56 20.64
CA LYS A 51 -12.81 -0.69 19.60
C LYS A 51 -12.31 0.76 19.70
N ILE A 52 -12.11 1.27 20.91
CA ILE A 52 -11.54 2.61 21.12
C ILE A 52 -10.07 2.63 20.68
N VAL A 53 -9.28 1.63 21.06
CA VAL A 53 -7.84 1.55 20.75
C VAL A 53 -7.61 1.32 19.26
N ASN A 54 -8.46 0.51 18.62
CA ASN A 54 -8.34 0.15 17.20
C ASN A 54 -9.01 1.19 16.28
N ALA A 55 -9.65 2.22 16.79
CA ALA A 55 -10.16 3.32 15.98
C ALA A 55 -9.01 4.24 15.54
N GLU A 56 -8.36 3.91 14.42
CA GLU A 56 -7.20 4.64 13.90
C GLU A 56 -7.46 6.14 13.75
N SER A 57 -8.70 6.53 13.40
CA SER A 57 -9.10 7.94 13.28
C SER A 57 -9.03 8.74 14.58
N LEU A 58 -8.96 8.08 15.74
CA LEU A 58 -8.94 8.72 17.05
C LEU A 58 -7.52 8.87 17.62
N ASN A 59 -6.57 8.11 17.14
CA ASN A 59 -5.17 8.11 17.57
C ASN A 59 -4.99 8.03 19.11
N ILE A 60 -5.85 7.24 19.81
CA ILE A 60 -5.82 7.13 21.27
C ILE A 60 -4.70 6.19 21.71
N SER A 61 -3.90 6.63 22.68
CA SER A 61 -2.88 5.82 23.32
C SER A 61 -3.51 4.72 24.18
N SER A 62 -3.15 3.45 23.91
CA SER A 62 -3.56 2.30 24.72
C SER A 62 -3.03 2.38 26.16
N ASP A 63 -1.78 2.85 26.33
CA ASP A 63 -1.13 2.97 27.63
C ASP A 63 -1.80 4.03 28.48
N TRP A 64 -2.17 5.16 27.87
CA TRP A 64 -2.95 6.15 28.58
C TRP A 64 -4.36 5.66 28.90
N LEU A 65 -5.07 5.03 27.96
CA LEU A 65 -6.43 4.56 28.16
C LEU A 65 -6.51 3.48 29.25
N LEU A 66 -5.56 2.54 29.27
CA LEU A 66 -5.59 1.40 30.19
C LEU A 66 -4.88 1.68 31.52
N SER A 67 -3.76 2.42 31.50
CA SER A 67 -2.84 2.55 32.64
C SER A 67 -2.57 3.99 33.07
N GLU A 68 -3.15 4.99 32.41
CA GLU A 68 -2.92 6.43 32.68
C GLU A 68 -1.45 6.84 32.52
N LYS A 69 -0.71 6.13 31.64
CA LYS A 69 0.68 6.45 31.33
C LYS A 69 0.78 7.21 30.02
N GLY A 70 1.54 8.30 29.99
CA GLY A 70 1.74 9.13 28.81
C GLY A 70 0.57 10.06 28.49
N GLU A 71 0.51 10.54 27.26
CA GLU A 71 -0.52 11.45 26.76
C GLU A 71 -1.74 10.69 26.19
N MET A 72 -2.91 11.33 26.19
CA MET A 72 -4.18 10.75 25.71
C MET A 72 -4.15 10.39 24.24
N LEU A 73 -3.61 11.27 23.42
CA LEU A 73 -3.37 11.01 22.01
C LEU A 73 -1.96 10.44 21.85
N LYS A 74 -1.79 9.52 20.94
CA LYS A 74 -0.45 9.15 20.51
C LYS A 74 0.15 10.41 19.90
N ASP A 75 1.23 10.92 20.48
CA ASP A 75 1.95 12.03 19.88
C ASP A 75 2.40 11.61 18.49
N ASP A 76 2.01 12.41 17.47
CA ASP A 76 2.59 12.27 16.13
C ASP A 76 4.12 12.57 16.15
N THR A 77 4.65 13.05 17.29
CA THR A 77 6.06 13.33 17.53
C THR A 77 6.76 12.29 18.40
N GLU A 78 6.06 11.49 19.19
CA GLU A 78 6.56 10.26 19.78
C GLU A 78 6.09 9.05 18.94
N ILE A 79 6.56 8.99 17.72
CA ILE A 79 6.99 7.70 17.20
C ILE A 79 7.96 7.21 18.30
N PRO A 80 7.61 6.13 19.11
CA PRO A 80 8.68 5.51 19.87
C PRO A 80 9.79 5.35 18.84
N HIS A 81 11.05 5.62 19.21
CA HIS A 81 12.21 5.05 18.54
C HIS A 81 12.20 3.50 18.78
N MET A 82 11.14 2.82 18.43
CA MET A 82 11.22 1.79 17.45
C MET A 82 11.90 2.51 16.30
N GLU A 83 13.22 2.22 16.09
CA GLU A 83 13.71 2.32 14.74
C GLU A 83 12.47 2.12 13.89
N VAL A 84 12.05 3.17 13.18
CA VAL A 84 11.36 2.98 11.94
C VAL A 84 12.43 2.17 11.21
N LEU A 85 12.41 0.87 11.43
CA LEU A 85 12.69 -0.05 10.38
C LEU A 85 11.73 0.48 9.33
N SER A 86 12.21 1.45 8.59
CA SER A 86 11.64 1.84 7.34
C SER A 86 11.51 0.51 6.68
N VAL A 87 10.29 -0.05 6.78
CA VAL A 87 9.99 -1.36 6.23
C VAL A 87 10.09 -1.07 4.75
N GLY A 88 11.34 -1.21 4.26
CA GLY A 88 11.68 -0.87 2.91
C GLY A 88 10.66 -1.53 1.99
N ILE A 89 10.56 -1.06 0.80
CA ILE A 89 9.73 -1.68 -0.23
C ILE A 89 10.54 -2.87 -0.75
N PRO A 90 9.97 -4.09 -0.83
CA PRO A 90 10.69 -5.24 -1.39
C PRO A 90 11.11 -4.96 -2.82
N HIS A 91 12.34 -5.30 -3.17
CA HIS A 91 12.93 -5.04 -4.47
C HIS A 91 13.28 -6.32 -5.21
N ILE A 92 12.73 -6.49 -6.40
CA ILE A 92 13.06 -7.59 -7.31
C ILE A 92 14.25 -7.16 -8.18
N GLU A 93 15.46 -7.62 -7.84
CA GLU A 93 16.68 -7.33 -8.60
C GLU A 93 16.77 -8.12 -9.91
N SER A 94 16.35 -9.39 -9.87
CA SER A 94 16.37 -10.29 -11.01
C SER A 94 14.97 -10.83 -11.27
N VAL A 95 14.44 -10.47 -12.42
CA VAL A 95 13.15 -10.95 -12.93
C VAL A 95 13.16 -12.48 -13.09
N GLU A 96 14.30 -13.05 -13.46
CA GLU A 96 14.49 -14.48 -13.69
C GLU A 96 14.48 -15.29 -12.38
N ALA A 97 14.94 -14.69 -11.27
CA ALA A 97 14.99 -15.37 -9.97
C ALA A 97 13.62 -15.45 -9.27
N TYR A 98 12.69 -14.52 -9.59
CA TYR A 98 11.40 -14.42 -8.92
C TYR A 98 10.23 -15.07 -9.69
N CYS A 99 10.39 -15.26 -10.99
CA CYS A 99 9.35 -15.83 -11.86
C CYS A 99 9.50 -17.35 -12.02
N GLY A 100 9.19 -18.11 -10.96
CA GLY A 100 8.87 -19.54 -11.13
C GLY A 100 7.49 -19.72 -11.79
N PRO A 101 7.22 -20.86 -12.45
CA PRO A 101 5.92 -21.15 -13.03
C PRO A 101 4.80 -21.01 -11.97
N GLY A 102 3.87 -20.08 -12.19
CA GLY A 102 2.73 -19.85 -11.31
C GLY A 102 2.98 -18.94 -10.11
N GLN A 103 4.15 -18.30 -9.97
CA GLN A 103 4.37 -17.25 -8.97
C GLN A 103 3.91 -15.91 -9.51
N GLY A 104 2.91 -15.33 -8.83
CA GLY A 104 2.48 -13.95 -9.03
C GLY A 104 3.24 -12.99 -8.11
N PHE A 105 2.82 -11.73 -8.06
CA PHE A 105 3.36 -10.72 -7.17
C PHE A 105 2.85 -10.90 -5.72
N ASP A 106 3.36 -11.90 -5.01
CA ASP A 106 3.03 -12.09 -3.58
C ASP A 106 3.93 -11.20 -2.72
N VAL A 107 3.39 -10.06 -2.31
CA VAL A 107 4.08 -9.07 -1.49
C VAL A 107 4.52 -9.64 -0.14
N ALA A 108 3.77 -10.58 0.45
CA ALA A 108 4.13 -11.20 1.72
C ALA A 108 5.36 -12.12 1.59
N VAL A 109 5.48 -12.82 0.46
CA VAL A 109 6.66 -13.62 0.12
C VAL A 109 7.83 -12.70 -0.21
N MET A 110 7.61 -11.65 -1.02
CA MET A 110 8.64 -10.67 -1.37
C MET A 110 9.28 -10.03 -0.14
N ARG A 111 8.49 -9.67 0.89
CA ARG A 111 9.00 -9.10 2.13
C ARG A 111 9.94 -10.02 2.92
N LYS A 112 9.87 -11.32 2.69
CA LYS A 112 10.72 -12.33 3.35
C LYS A 112 11.97 -12.65 2.54
N GLU A 113 11.86 -12.63 1.22
CA GLU A 113 12.86 -13.19 0.30
C GLU A 113 13.64 -12.13 -0.47
N CYS A 114 13.05 -10.93 -0.68
CA CYS A 114 13.68 -9.87 -1.44
C CYS A 114 14.39 -8.85 -0.52
N PRO A 115 15.47 -8.21 -1.00
CA PRO A 115 16.07 -7.08 -0.32
C PRO A 115 15.06 -5.93 -0.20
N MET A 116 15.15 -5.18 0.89
CA MET A 116 14.24 -4.10 1.21
C MET A 116 14.95 -2.76 0.98
N TYR A 117 14.34 -1.88 0.18
CA TYR A 117 14.90 -0.56 -0.12
C TYR A 117 13.92 0.56 0.26
N ASN A 118 14.48 1.68 0.70
CA ASN A 118 13.75 2.93 0.85
C ASN A 118 14.11 3.84 -0.31
N ILE A 119 13.16 4.02 -1.21
CA ILE A 119 13.31 4.87 -2.39
C ILE A 119 12.37 6.05 -2.22
N PRO A 120 12.89 7.29 -2.04
CA PRO A 120 12.05 8.47 -1.91
C PRO A 120 11.10 8.64 -3.10
N GLY A 121 9.83 8.94 -2.84
CA GLY A 121 8.78 9.08 -3.85
C GLY A 121 8.10 7.77 -4.25
N MET A 122 8.47 6.63 -3.62
CA MET A 122 7.84 5.33 -3.86
C MET A 122 7.05 4.79 -2.65
N GLU A 123 6.72 5.64 -1.68
CA GLU A 123 6.07 5.24 -0.42
C GLU A 123 4.70 4.55 -0.64
N GLY A 124 4.08 4.80 -1.79
CA GLY A 124 2.81 4.16 -2.17
C GLY A 124 2.94 2.85 -2.95
N ALA A 125 4.17 2.37 -3.25
CA ALA A 125 4.38 1.14 -3.98
C ALA A 125 4.35 -0.09 -3.05
N ASP A 126 3.73 -1.17 -3.52
CA ASP A 126 3.75 -2.46 -2.80
C ASP A 126 5.12 -3.16 -2.92
N PHE A 127 5.80 -2.98 -4.06
CA PHE A 127 7.14 -3.50 -4.37
C PHE A 127 7.80 -2.71 -5.50
N THR A 128 9.09 -2.94 -5.70
CA THR A 128 9.85 -2.36 -6.81
C THR A 128 10.52 -3.43 -7.66
N ILE A 129 10.73 -3.12 -8.94
CA ILE A 129 11.40 -3.99 -9.90
C ILE A 129 12.53 -3.20 -10.55
N LYS A 130 13.66 -3.86 -10.81
CA LYS A 130 14.71 -3.27 -11.63
C LYS A 130 14.37 -3.37 -13.10
N ALA A 131 14.35 -2.24 -13.80
CA ALA A 131 14.09 -2.20 -15.22
C ALA A 131 15.20 -2.89 -16.03
N LYS A 132 14.79 -3.72 -17.01
CA LYS A 132 15.70 -4.36 -17.95
C LYS A 132 15.27 -4.05 -19.38
N GLY A 133 16.24 -3.71 -20.21
CA GLY A 133 16.01 -3.44 -21.62
C GLY A 133 15.53 -2.02 -21.92
N ARG A 134 15.11 -1.81 -23.18
CA ARG A 134 14.91 -0.47 -23.76
C ARG A 134 13.49 -0.24 -24.29
N SER A 135 12.59 -1.21 -24.15
CA SER A 135 11.26 -1.16 -24.76
C SER A 135 10.38 -0.02 -24.21
N MET A 136 10.64 0.43 -22.99
CA MET A 136 9.85 1.46 -22.32
C MET A 136 10.56 2.82 -22.25
N ILE A 137 11.59 3.04 -23.11
CA ILE A 137 12.17 4.37 -23.31
C ILE A 137 11.16 5.21 -24.09
N ASN A 138 10.76 6.33 -23.49
CA ASN A 138 9.86 7.30 -24.12
C ASN A 138 10.65 8.56 -24.49
N ARG A 139 10.86 8.78 -25.79
CA ARG A 139 11.60 9.95 -26.30
C ARG A 139 10.71 11.17 -26.44
N GLU A 140 9.42 10.95 -26.68
CA GLU A 140 8.44 12.03 -26.81
C GLU A 140 8.12 12.67 -25.43
N TYR A 141 8.00 11.82 -24.39
CA TYR A 141 7.76 12.26 -23.02
C TYR A 141 8.82 11.67 -22.07
N PRO A 142 9.99 12.30 -21.94
CA PRO A 142 11.10 11.77 -21.14
C PRO A 142 10.76 11.51 -19.68
N ASP A 143 9.82 12.28 -19.11
CA ASP A 143 9.34 12.13 -17.73
C ASP A 143 8.52 10.84 -17.51
N ARG A 144 8.06 10.22 -18.61
CA ARG A 144 7.37 8.92 -18.60
C ARG A 144 8.24 7.80 -19.17
N SER A 145 9.55 7.99 -19.17
CA SER A 145 10.51 7.03 -19.72
C SER A 145 10.98 6.06 -18.62
N VAL A 146 11.12 4.78 -18.98
CA VAL A 146 11.76 3.78 -18.12
C VAL A 146 13.02 3.30 -18.85
N LYS A 147 14.17 3.50 -18.23
CA LYS A 147 15.48 3.12 -18.77
C LYS A 147 15.99 1.87 -18.07
N GLU A 148 16.90 1.17 -18.71
CA GLU A 148 17.58 0.05 -18.09
C GLU A 148 18.28 0.48 -16.80
N GLY A 149 18.06 -0.28 -15.73
CA GLY A 149 18.60 -0.01 -14.40
C GLY A 149 17.73 0.90 -13.52
N ASP A 150 16.66 1.49 -14.06
CA ASP A 150 15.69 2.26 -13.27
C ASP A 150 14.97 1.37 -12.24
N TYR A 151 14.55 1.97 -11.14
CA TYR A 151 13.65 1.34 -10.17
C TYR A 151 12.21 1.67 -10.53
N ILE A 152 11.39 0.65 -10.74
CA ILE A 152 9.97 0.77 -11.09
C ILE A 152 9.15 0.44 -9.86
N GLY A 153 8.43 1.42 -9.32
CA GLY A 153 7.48 1.24 -8.21
C GLY A 153 6.14 0.72 -8.72
N CYS A 154 5.67 -0.38 -8.14
CA CYS A 154 4.49 -1.11 -8.56
C CYS A 154 3.47 -1.27 -7.43
N VAL A 155 2.18 -1.17 -7.77
CA VAL A 155 1.06 -1.50 -6.89
C VAL A 155 0.32 -2.70 -7.45
N LYS A 156 0.20 -3.77 -6.67
CA LYS A 156 -0.48 -4.99 -7.08
C LYS A 156 -1.95 -4.74 -7.40
N CYS A 157 -2.42 -5.24 -8.55
CA CYS A 157 -3.83 -5.17 -8.94
C CYS A 157 -4.65 -6.20 -8.15
N ARG A 158 -5.48 -5.73 -7.21
CA ARG A 158 -6.30 -6.60 -6.34
C ARG A 158 -7.72 -6.81 -6.86
N SER A 159 -8.19 -5.94 -7.74
CA SER A 159 -9.60 -5.92 -8.20
C SER A 159 -9.86 -6.69 -9.50
N GLY A 160 -8.82 -7.20 -10.18
CA GLY A 160 -8.96 -7.79 -11.51
C GLY A 160 -9.39 -6.81 -12.63
N VAL A 161 -9.57 -5.52 -12.30
CA VAL A 161 -9.95 -4.48 -13.28
C VAL A 161 -8.70 -3.92 -13.94
N ILE A 162 -8.62 -4.05 -15.26
CA ILE A 162 -7.54 -3.47 -16.08
C ILE A 162 -7.93 -2.06 -16.48
N ARG A 163 -7.07 -1.09 -16.23
CA ARG A 163 -7.18 0.26 -16.77
C ARG A 163 -6.35 0.31 -18.05
N PHE A 164 -7.04 0.28 -19.19
CA PHE A 164 -6.36 0.36 -20.48
C PHE A 164 -5.66 1.71 -20.68
N GLY A 165 -4.51 1.69 -21.34
CA GLY A 165 -3.66 2.86 -21.54
C GLY A 165 -2.61 3.08 -20.45
N GLU A 166 -2.67 2.35 -19.34
CA GLU A 166 -1.71 2.46 -18.25
C GLU A 166 -0.55 1.46 -18.40
N VAL A 167 0.54 1.74 -17.69
CA VAL A 167 1.74 0.88 -17.69
C VAL A 167 1.63 -0.15 -16.57
N TYR A 168 1.84 -1.39 -16.92
CA TYR A 168 1.80 -2.51 -15.97
C TYR A 168 3.10 -3.33 -16.01
N ALA A 169 3.47 -3.84 -14.86
CA ALA A 169 4.33 -5.01 -14.74
C ALA A 169 3.44 -6.27 -14.80
N LEU A 170 3.73 -7.15 -15.72
CA LEU A 170 2.99 -8.37 -16.00
C LEU A 170 3.87 -9.57 -15.64
N ALA A 171 3.44 -10.40 -14.68
CA ALA A 171 4.07 -11.67 -14.38
C ALA A 171 3.55 -12.72 -15.36
N THR A 172 4.44 -13.31 -16.15
CA THR A 172 4.11 -14.30 -17.17
C THR A 172 5.02 -15.52 -17.05
N SER A 173 4.74 -16.58 -17.80
CA SER A 173 5.63 -17.74 -17.88
C SER A 173 7.02 -17.44 -18.46
N GLU A 174 7.15 -16.32 -19.19
CA GLU A 174 8.41 -15.87 -19.80
C GLU A 174 9.19 -14.92 -18.90
N GLY A 175 8.63 -14.56 -17.74
CA GLY A 175 9.20 -13.60 -16.81
C GLY A 175 8.31 -12.36 -16.61
N ILE A 176 8.88 -11.29 -16.03
CA ILE A 176 8.17 -10.04 -15.84
C ILE A 176 8.38 -9.13 -17.06
N MET A 177 7.28 -8.69 -17.66
CA MET A 177 7.28 -7.69 -18.72
C MET A 177 6.69 -6.38 -18.21
N VAL A 178 7.28 -5.25 -18.59
CA VAL A 178 6.70 -3.91 -18.36
C VAL A 178 6.19 -3.38 -19.69
N LYS A 179 4.87 -3.16 -19.80
CA LYS A 179 4.19 -2.74 -21.03
C LYS A 179 3.03 -1.80 -20.74
N ILE A 180 2.62 -1.04 -21.74
CA ILE A 180 1.31 -0.40 -21.77
C ILE A 180 0.29 -1.47 -22.13
N VAL A 181 -0.76 -1.60 -21.32
CA VAL A 181 -1.83 -2.56 -21.58
C VAL A 181 -2.99 -1.84 -22.23
N GLN A 182 -3.35 -2.25 -23.44
CA GLN A 182 -4.45 -1.72 -24.22
C GLN A 182 -5.54 -2.79 -24.39
N GLU A 183 -6.74 -2.32 -24.72
CA GLU A 183 -7.82 -3.20 -25.11
C GLU A 183 -7.47 -3.90 -26.45
N SER A 184 -7.73 -5.19 -26.52
CA SER A 184 -7.50 -5.99 -27.72
C SER A 184 -8.80 -6.16 -28.50
N ASP A 185 -8.72 -6.18 -29.83
CA ASP A 185 -9.81 -6.59 -30.73
C ASP A 185 -10.05 -8.12 -30.73
N ARG A 186 -9.19 -8.88 -30.01
CA ARG A 186 -9.29 -10.34 -29.87
C ARG A 186 -9.82 -10.70 -28.49
N GLU A 187 -10.89 -11.46 -28.45
CA GLU A 187 -11.46 -11.98 -27.21
C GLU A 187 -10.44 -12.85 -26.45
N GLY A 188 -10.30 -12.61 -25.14
CA GLY A 188 -9.32 -13.32 -24.29
C GLY A 188 -7.89 -12.82 -24.38
N TYR A 189 -7.64 -11.72 -25.11
CA TYR A 189 -6.33 -11.11 -25.26
C TYR A 189 -6.29 -9.66 -24.77
N VAL A 190 -5.10 -9.19 -24.45
CA VAL A 190 -4.76 -7.77 -24.30
C VAL A 190 -3.77 -7.40 -25.40
N LEU A 191 -3.76 -6.13 -25.79
CA LEU A 191 -2.73 -5.59 -26.69
C LEU A 191 -1.64 -4.95 -25.83
N LEU A 192 -0.41 -5.45 -25.95
CA LEU A 192 0.76 -4.95 -25.24
C LEU A 192 1.55 -4.02 -26.12
N GLU A 193 1.77 -2.80 -25.65
CA GLU A 193 2.51 -1.77 -26.35
C GLU A 193 3.78 -1.36 -25.59
N SER A 194 4.74 -0.82 -26.33
CA SER A 194 5.97 -0.23 -25.82
C SER A 194 6.03 1.25 -26.18
N PHE A 195 6.63 2.08 -25.32
CA PHE A 195 6.90 3.48 -25.68
C PHE A 195 7.90 3.59 -26.83
N ASN A 196 8.92 2.72 -26.85
CA ASN A 196 10.00 2.78 -27.83
C ASN A 196 9.60 2.11 -29.15
N LYS A 197 8.73 2.77 -29.90
CA LYS A 197 8.29 2.25 -31.21
C LYS A 197 9.38 2.37 -32.28
N GLU A 198 10.28 3.35 -32.14
CA GLU A 198 11.36 3.64 -33.12
C GLU A 198 12.40 2.51 -33.22
N GLU A 199 12.67 1.82 -32.11
CA GLU A 199 13.63 0.70 -32.10
C GLU A 199 12.97 -0.65 -32.45
N GLY A 200 11.78 -0.64 -33.02
CA GLY A 200 11.13 -1.84 -33.57
C GLY A 200 10.31 -2.64 -32.56
N PHE A 201 10.06 -2.11 -31.35
CA PHE A 201 9.15 -2.72 -30.38
C PHE A 201 7.70 -2.53 -30.81
N LYS A 202 7.20 -3.42 -31.68
CA LYS A 202 5.83 -3.40 -32.20
C LYS A 202 4.82 -3.87 -31.16
N PRO A 203 3.57 -3.34 -31.18
CA PRO A 203 2.47 -3.90 -30.39
C PRO A 203 2.20 -5.36 -30.76
N PHE A 204 1.80 -6.16 -29.76
CA PHE A 204 1.41 -7.55 -29.98
C PHE A 204 0.30 -7.98 -29.03
N HIS A 205 -0.54 -8.90 -29.49
CA HIS A 205 -1.60 -9.49 -28.67
C HIS A 205 -1.01 -10.55 -27.74
N TYR A 206 -1.43 -10.49 -26.47
CA TYR A 206 -0.98 -11.45 -25.46
C TYR A 206 -2.19 -12.08 -24.76
N PRO A 207 -2.23 -13.44 -24.61
CA PRO A 207 -3.36 -14.11 -23.98
C PRO A 207 -3.48 -13.72 -22.50
N ILE A 208 -4.66 -13.36 -22.03
CA ILE A 208 -4.89 -13.00 -20.60
C ILE A 208 -4.60 -14.21 -19.70
N VAL A 209 -4.88 -15.43 -20.18
CA VAL A 209 -4.64 -16.66 -19.41
C VAL A 209 -3.17 -16.92 -19.09
N ASP A 210 -2.24 -16.35 -19.86
CA ASP A 210 -0.80 -16.48 -19.66
C ASP A 210 -0.22 -15.35 -18.77
N ILE A 211 -1.08 -14.42 -18.32
CA ILE A 211 -0.72 -13.40 -17.33
C ILE A 211 -1.11 -13.93 -15.96
N HIS A 212 -0.10 -14.33 -15.18
CA HIS A 212 -0.32 -14.90 -13.85
C HIS A 212 -0.68 -13.84 -12.81
N ASP A 213 -0.13 -12.63 -12.97
CA ASP A 213 -0.43 -11.49 -12.08
C ASP A 213 -0.08 -10.16 -12.74
N MET A 214 -0.65 -9.07 -12.24
CA MET A 214 -0.48 -7.72 -12.76
C MET A 214 -0.25 -6.72 -11.63
N ALA A 215 0.63 -5.76 -11.87
CA ALA A 215 0.83 -4.62 -10.99
C ALA A 215 0.93 -3.33 -11.80
N LEU A 216 0.21 -2.30 -11.34
CA LEU A 216 0.23 -0.97 -11.94
C LEU A 216 1.57 -0.28 -11.62
N VAL A 217 2.24 0.27 -12.62
CA VAL A 217 3.42 1.11 -12.43
C VAL A 217 2.96 2.49 -11.95
N VAL A 218 3.43 2.90 -10.76
CA VAL A 218 3.03 4.16 -10.13
C VAL A 218 4.16 5.17 -10.02
N ALA A 219 5.42 4.72 -10.07
CA ALA A 219 6.58 5.59 -10.00
C ALA A 219 7.80 4.97 -10.71
N VAL A 220 8.72 5.81 -11.13
CA VAL A 220 10.02 5.40 -11.68
C VAL A 220 11.11 6.29 -11.07
N ALA A 221 12.17 5.67 -10.54
CA ALA A 221 13.35 6.40 -10.08
C ALA A 221 14.60 5.97 -10.85
N SER A 222 15.29 6.96 -11.40
CA SER A 222 16.55 6.77 -12.12
C SER A 222 17.72 7.19 -11.25
N ILE A 223 18.73 6.33 -11.13
CA ILE A 223 19.98 6.65 -10.43
C ILE A 223 21.09 6.80 -11.46
N ASN A 224 21.44 8.04 -11.79
CA ASN A 224 22.59 8.33 -12.64
C ASN A 224 23.86 8.40 -11.77
N ARG A 225 24.79 7.47 -11.99
CA ARG A 225 26.10 7.52 -11.34
C ARG A 225 27.06 8.37 -12.22
N TRP A 226 27.62 9.37 -11.61
CA TRP A 226 28.69 10.16 -12.22
C TRP A 226 30.02 9.56 -11.71
N ALA A 227 30.74 8.91 -12.59
CA ALA A 227 32.08 8.37 -12.30
C ALA A 227 33.14 9.44 -12.42
#